data_f0e75f98d944c7b18f06325941a8fd6c
#
_entry.id   f0e75f98d944c7b18f06325941a8fd6c
#
_cell.length_a   1.000
_cell.length_b   1.000
_cell.length_c   1.000
_cell.angle_alpha   90.00
_cell.angle_beta   90.00
_cell.angle_gamma   90.00
#
_symmetry.space_group_name_H-M   'P 1'
#
loop_
_entity.id
_entity.type
_entity.pdbx_description
1 polymer ?
#
loop_
_entity_poly.entity_id
_entity_poly.type
_entity_poly.pdbx_seq_one_letter_code
_entity_poly.pdbx_strand_id
1 'polypeptide(L)'
;FRASATRSTQAKSREKQLDKIELVDKPDTEERTLEFHFPQAVRSGMEVATIKNLTHAYGDNVIFLDANLHITRGDRIAILGPNGSGKSTLLRILTGAEPALSGQAALGAHNVKMAYFEQNQAEALDLTKSVLDTIYDEVPEWKTDEVRGLLGRFLFSGDAVFKNVATLSGGEKARLALAKMLLGANNFLILDEPTNHLDIPAKETLEAALKKFDGTVVVVSHDRYFIQEVANKIVEIKDGQLVLYHGNYHYYLERKEKERLKEEEKRLAAEKAEKDAQKRAQRLAKEKGRKA
;
A
#
# COMPACT_ATOMS: atom_id res chain seq x y z
N PHE A 1 21.50 -46.91 -33.65
CA PHE A 1 22.45 -46.08 -32.87
C PHE A 1 22.94 -46.90 -31.68
N ARG A 2 24.17 -47.44 -31.74
CA ARG A 2 24.82 -48.11 -30.64
C ARG A 2 25.29 -47.05 -29.64
N ALA A 3 24.67 -46.98 -28.47
CA ALA A 3 25.16 -46.19 -27.34
C ALA A 3 26.55 -46.73 -26.93
N SER A 4 27.55 -45.88 -26.91
CA SER A 4 28.89 -46.30 -26.53
C SER A 4 28.88 -46.77 -25.06
N ALA A 5 29.58 -47.88 -24.77
CA ALA A 5 29.66 -48.49 -23.41
C ALA A 5 30.07 -47.50 -22.32
N THR A 6 30.85 -46.50 -22.66
CA THR A 6 31.31 -45.42 -21.76
C THR A 6 30.16 -44.52 -21.23
N ARG A 7 29.16 -44.22 -22.07
CA ARG A 7 27.99 -43.42 -21.65
C ARG A 7 27.05 -44.18 -20.72
N SER A 8 26.90 -45.51 -20.96
CA SER A 8 26.12 -46.38 -20.08
C SER A 8 26.73 -46.49 -18.67
N THR A 9 28.06 -46.57 -18.57
CA THR A 9 28.76 -46.63 -17.27
C THR A 9 28.67 -45.32 -16.51
N GLN A 10 28.75 -44.17 -17.22
CA GLN A 10 28.56 -42.85 -16.58
C GLN A 10 27.11 -42.62 -16.13
N ALA A 11 26.12 -43.09 -16.87
CA ALA A 11 24.72 -43.02 -16.48
C ALA A 11 24.45 -43.84 -15.20
N LYS A 12 24.94 -45.10 -15.16
CA LYS A 12 24.83 -45.96 -13.94
C LYS A 12 25.58 -45.41 -12.75
N SER A 13 26.70 -44.72 -12.95
CA SER A 13 27.44 -44.06 -11.85
C SER A 13 26.68 -42.85 -11.29
N ARG A 14 26.03 -42.06 -12.14
CA ARG A 14 25.17 -40.95 -11.72
C ARG A 14 23.88 -41.42 -11.02
N GLU A 15 23.28 -42.50 -11.52
CA GLU A 15 22.13 -43.14 -10.90
C GLU A 15 22.46 -43.63 -9.47
N LYS A 16 23.60 -44.29 -9.28
CA LYS A 16 24.08 -44.64 -7.94
C LYS A 16 24.49 -43.50 -7.04
N GLN A 17 24.84 -42.34 -7.62
CA GLN A 17 25.06 -41.12 -6.82
C GLN A 17 23.75 -40.46 -6.42
N LEU A 18 22.72 -40.52 -7.29
CA LEU A 18 21.36 -40.04 -6.96
C LEU A 18 20.70 -40.90 -5.88
N ASP A 19 20.88 -42.25 -5.93
CA ASP A 19 20.38 -43.15 -4.88
C ASP A 19 21.08 -43.00 -3.52
N LYS A 20 22.26 -42.37 -3.50
CA LYS A 20 23.00 -42.05 -2.26
C LYS A 20 22.69 -40.64 -1.70
N ILE A 21 21.96 -39.83 -2.44
CA ILE A 21 21.46 -38.59 -1.90
C ILE A 21 20.26 -38.97 -1.02
N GLU A 22 20.51 -39.07 0.29
CA GLU A 22 19.44 -39.03 1.27
C GLU A 22 18.67 -37.74 0.99
N LEU A 23 17.47 -37.91 0.47
CA LEU A 23 16.50 -36.82 0.44
C LEU A 23 16.34 -36.41 1.91
N VAL A 24 16.89 -35.24 2.24
CA VAL A 24 16.57 -34.60 3.51
C VAL A 24 15.07 -34.42 3.43
N ASP A 25 14.34 -35.23 4.22
CA ASP A 25 12.91 -35.02 4.39
C ASP A 25 12.73 -33.53 4.68
N LYS A 26 11.88 -32.87 3.84
CA LYS A 26 11.42 -31.54 4.22
C LYS A 26 11.07 -31.64 5.69
N PRO A 27 11.64 -30.78 6.55
CA PRO A 27 11.16 -30.77 7.92
C PRO A 27 9.65 -30.67 7.80
N ASP A 28 8.91 -31.57 8.45
CA ASP A 28 7.48 -31.46 8.69
C ASP A 28 7.30 -30.14 9.47
N THR A 29 7.43 -29.05 8.78
CA THR A 29 6.79 -27.84 9.16
C THR A 29 5.31 -28.16 8.92
N GLU A 30 4.68 -28.89 9.86
CA GLU A 30 3.31 -28.58 10.17
C GLU A 30 3.31 -27.06 10.36
N GLU A 31 3.07 -26.33 9.31
CA GLU A 31 2.55 -25.00 9.38
C GLU A 31 1.23 -25.14 10.15
N ARG A 32 1.34 -25.22 11.48
CA ARG A 32 0.28 -24.77 12.37
C ARG A 32 0.10 -23.32 11.93
N THR A 33 -0.79 -23.12 10.98
CA THR A 33 -1.32 -21.82 10.64
C THR A 33 -2.03 -21.32 11.89
N LEU A 34 -1.24 -20.83 12.85
CA LEU A 34 -1.78 -20.01 13.93
C LEU A 34 -2.52 -18.90 13.22
N GLU A 35 -3.84 -19.03 13.18
CA GLU A 35 -4.68 -18.02 12.55
C GLU A 35 -4.41 -16.69 13.25
N PHE A 36 -3.94 -15.71 12.49
CA PHE A 36 -3.75 -14.37 13.03
C PHE A 36 -5.15 -13.79 13.26
N HIS A 37 -5.50 -13.61 14.53
CA HIS A 37 -6.72 -12.93 14.92
C HIS A 37 -6.33 -11.53 15.38
N PHE A 38 -6.91 -10.51 14.75
CA PHE A 38 -6.82 -9.16 15.27
C PHE A 38 -7.56 -9.08 16.61
N PRO A 39 -7.07 -8.31 17.60
CA PRO A 39 -7.87 -7.96 18.75
C PRO A 39 -9.19 -7.35 18.29
N GLN A 40 -10.30 -7.82 18.85
CA GLN A 40 -11.61 -7.32 18.45
C GLN A 40 -11.75 -5.83 18.81
N ALA A 41 -11.66 -4.97 17.81
CA ALA A 41 -11.98 -3.57 17.96
C ALA A 41 -13.49 -3.34 18.01
N VAL A 42 -13.92 -2.38 18.80
CA VAL A 42 -15.31 -1.93 18.77
C VAL A 42 -15.63 -1.40 17.38
N ARG A 43 -16.74 -1.85 16.81
CA ARG A 43 -17.17 -1.47 15.46
C ARG A 43 -17.38 0.05 15.35
N SER A 44 -16.77 0.69 14.36
CA SER A 44 -16.97 2.12 14.10
C SER A 44 -18.39 2.43 13.56
N GLY A 45 -18.79 3.68 13.61
CA GLY A 45 -19.92 4.19 12.85
C GLY A 45 -19.77 3.96 11.34
N MET A 46 -20.79 4.28 10.56
CA MET A 46 -20.75 4.14 9.09
C MET A 46 -19.80 5.16 8.45
N GLU A 47 -19.81 6.38 8.92
CA GLU A 47 -18.84 7.41 8.55
C GLU A 47 -17.58 7.23 9.40
N VAL A 48 -16.45 7.01 8.75
CA VAL A 48 -15.15 6.83 9.41
C VAL A 48 -14.32 8.09 9.35
N ALA A 49 -14.29 8.76 8.20
CA ALA A 49 -13.64 10.05 8.06
C ALA A 49 -14.24 10.83 6.89
N THR A 50 -14.18 12.15 6.99
CA THR A 50 -14.70 13.05 5.95
C THR A 50 -13.74 14.21 5.74
N ILE A 51 -13.48 14.52 4.49
CA ILE A 51 -12.76 15.71 4.05
C ILE A 51 -13.75 16.55 3.24
N LYS A 52 -13.91 17.83 3.64
CA LYS A 52 -14.86 18.77 3.01
C LYS A 52 -14.14 20.05 2.65
N ASN A 53 -14.18 20.42 1.38
CA ASN A 53 -13.67 21.68 0.80
C ASN A 53 -12.23 21.97 1.26
N LEU A 54 -11.40 20.90 1.32
CA LEU A 54 -10.02 20.98 1.79
C LEU A 54 -9.21 21.83 0.83
N THR A 55 -8.63 22.91 1.34
CA THR A 55 -7.61 23.70 0.65
C THR A 55 -6.36 23.74 1.53
N HIS A 56 -5.23 23.44 0.92
CA HIS A 56 -3.94 23.44 1.59
C HIS A 56 -2.82 23.81 0.63
N ALA A 57 -1.82 24.56 1.12
CA ALA A 57 -0.68 25.03 0.33
C ALA A 57 0.56 25.18 1.22
N TYR A 58 1.74 25.03 0.66
CA TYR A 58 3.01 25.37 1.26
C TYR A 58 3.61 26.58 0.52
N GLY A 59 3.51 27.76 1.12
CA GLY A 59 3.84 29.01 0.46
C GLY A 59 2.94 29.20 -0.78
N ASP A 60 3.54 29.41 -1.93
CA ASP A 60 2.83 29.58 -3.21
C ASP A 60 2.42 28.25 -3.88
N ASN A 61 2.86 27.13 -3.34
CA ASN A 61 2.56 25.82 -3.90
C ASN A 61 1.25 25.25 -3.36
N VAL A 62 0.17 25.35 -4.13
CA VAL A 62 -1.14 24.80 -3.79
C VAL A 62 -1.11 23.27 -3.95
N ILE A 63 -1.40 22.56 -2.88
CA ILE A 63 -1.45 21.09 -2.82
C ILE A 63 -2.88 20.58 -3.02
N PHE A 64 -3.84 21.18 -2.31
CA PHE A 64 -5.27 20.88 -2.43
C PHE A 64 -6.08 22.15 -2.63
N LEU A 65 -7.10 22.07 -3.47
CA LEU A 65 -8.02 23.16 -3.75
C LEU A 65 -9.45 22.62 -3.76
N ASP A 66 -10.23 22.92 -2.71
CA ASP A 66 -11.63 22.49 -2.55
C ASP A 66 -11.82 20.97 -2.67
N ALA A 67 -10.84 20.19 -2.16
CA ALA A 67 -10.83 18.73 -2.28
C ALA A 67 -11.83 18.10 -1.30
N ASN A 68 -12.50 17.04 -1.75
CA ASN A 68 -13.54 16.37 -0.98
C ASN A 68 -13.32 14.85 -1.00
N LEU A 69 -13.50 14.18 0.14
CA LEU A 69 -13.44 12.73 0.26
C LEU A 69 -14.33 12.26 1.40
N HIS A 70 -15.06 11.19 1.18
CA HIS A 70 -15.85 10.52 2.21
C HIS A 70 -15.41 9.07 2.34
N ILE A 71 -15.01 8.68 3.55
CA ILE A 71 -14.53 7.34 3.88
C ILE A 71 -15.56 6.64 4.76
N THR A 72 -16.04 5.50 4.30
CA THR A 72 -17.03 4.70 4.99
C THR A 72 -16.41 3.44 5.58
N ARG A 73 -17.08 2.88 6.60
CA ARG A 73 -16.64 1.64 7.24
C ARG A 73 -16.50 0.50 6.23
N GLY A 74 -15.39 -0.22 6.32
CA GLY A 74 -15.05 -1.32 5.43
C GLY A 74 -14.41 -0.88 4.11
N ASP A 75 -14.23 0.43 3.88
CA ASP A 75 -13.47 0.91 2.74
C ASP A 75 -11.99 0.51 2.87
N ARG A 76 -11.43 0.10 1.75
CA ARG A 76 -10.01 -0.20 1.58
C ARG A 76 -9.48 0.68 0.46
N ILE A 77 -8.99 1.83 0.82
CA ILE A 77 -8.63 2.90 -0.12
C ILE A 77 -7.12 2.92 -0.33
N ALA A 78 -6.67 2.85 -1.59
CA ALA A 78 -5.30 3.22 -1.92
C ALA A 78 -5.28 4.65 -2.50
N ILE A 79 -4.40 5.49 -1.95
CA ILE A 79 -4.17 6.86 -2.43
C ILE A 79 -3.00 6.83 -3.41
N LEU A 80 -3.26 7.29 -4.64
CA LEU A 80 -2.30 7.36 -5.73
C LEU A 80 -2.06 8.81 -6.16
N GLY A 81 -0.87 9.05 -6.68
CA GLY A 81 -0.48 10.34 -7.23
C GLY A 81 1.03 10.44 -7.42
N PRO A 82 1.51 11.38 -8.23
CA PRO A 82 2.94 11.61 -8.42
C PRO A 82 3.64 11.99 -7.11
N ASN A 83 4.96 11.91 -7.10
CA ASN A 83 5.72 12.40 -5.95
C ASN A 83 5.51 13.91 -5.79
N GLY A 84 5.31 14.34 -4.55
CA GLY A 84 4.98 15.75 -4.24
C GLY A 84 3.51 16.15 -4.46
N SER A 85 2.62 15.24 -4.87
CA SER A 85 1.18 15.54 -5.04
C SER A 85 0.42 15.76 -3.74
N GLY A 86 1.06 15.57 -2.57
CA GLY A 86 0.42 15.76 -1.27
C GLY A 86 -0.11 14.51 -0.59
N LYS A 87 0.30 13.29 -1.00
CA LYS A 87 -0.16 12.03 -0.38
C LYS A 87 0.05 12.03 1.14
N SER A 88 1.28 12.22 1.61
CA SER A 88 1.59 12.25 3.05
C SER A 88 0.99 13.49 3.74
N THR A 89 0.86 14.63 3.04
CA THR A 89 0.15 15.81 3.55
C THR A 89 -1.32 15.48 3.81
N LEU A 90 -1.99 14.79 2.88
CA LEU A 90 -3.38 14.35 3.05
C LEU A 90 -3.53 13.45 4.29
N LEU A 91 -2.60 12.50 4.49
CA LEU A 91 -2.62 11.62 5.66
C LEU A 91 -2.39 12.42 6.95
N ARG A 92 -1.44 13.35 6.98
CA ARG A 92 -1.21 14.20 8.17
C ARG A 92 -2.40 15.08 8.51
N ILE A 93 -3.08 15.65 7.51
CA ILE A 93 -4.31 16.42 7.71
C ILE A 93 -5.43 15.51 8.23
N LEU A 94 -5.58 14.31 7.65
CA LEU A 94 -6.61 13.34 8.04
C LEU A 94 -6.42 12.84 9.47
N THR A 95 -5.18 12.67 9.90
CA THR A 95 -4.82 12.27 11.28
C THR A 95 -4.85 13.42 12.29
N GLY A 96 -5.01 14.66 11.83
CA GLY A 96 -4.95 15.85 12.67
C GLY A 96 -3.53 16.28 13.04
N ALA A 97 -2.49 15.64 12.50
CA ALA A 97 -1.09 16.01 12.72
C ALA A 97 -0.72 17.35 12.05
N GLU A 98 -1.47 17.74 11.00
CA GLU A 98 -1.29 18.99 10.28
C GLU A 98 -2.66 19.68 10.08
N PRO A 99 -2.81 20.99 10.40
CA PRO A 99 -4.05 21.71 10.18
C PRO A 99 -4.22 22.05 8.70
N ALA A 100 -5.45 21.95 8.19
CA ALA A 100 -5.79 22.49 6.87
C ALA A 100 -5.77 24.03 6.87
N LEU A 101 -5.44 24.66 5.74
CA LEU A 101 -5.56 26.11 5.58
C LEU A 101 -7.04 26.54 5.55
N SER A 102 -7.88 25.77 4.85
CA SER A 102 -9.33 25.93 4.92
C SER A 102 -10.04 24.61 4.63
N GLY A 103 -11.33 24.56 4.90
CA GLY A 103 -12.10 23.32 4.86
C GLY A 103 -11.98 22.52 6.14
N GLN A 104 -12.36 21.27 6.10
CA GLN A 104 -12.40 20.40 7.27
C GLN A 104 -11.98 18.97 6.91
N ALA A 105 -11.11 18.38 7.74
CA ALA A 105 -10.90 16.94 7.81
C ALA A 105 -11.28 16.48 9.22
N ALA A 106 -12.18 15.51 9.31
CA ALA A 106 -12.69 15.03 10.60
C ALA A 106 -12.88 13.52 10.59
N LEU A 107 -12.61 12.90 11.73
CA LEU A 107 -12.98 11.51 11.97
C LEU A 107 -14.48 11.42 12.28
N GLY A 108 -15.09 10.30 11.98
CA GLY A 108 -16.48 10.02 12.30
C GLY A 108 -16.76 10.08 13.81
N ALA A 109 -17.96 10.53 14.19
CA ALA A 109 -18.34 10.79 15.57
C ALA A 109 -18.45 9.52 16.44
N HIS A 110 -18.54 8.33 15.86
CA HIS A 110 -18.88 7.11 16.59
C HIS A 110 -17.77 6.06 16.54
N ASN A 111 -17.11 5.87 17.68
CA ASN A 111 -16.15 4.79 17.94
C ASN A 111 -15.05 4.61 16.88
N VAL A 112 -14.57 5.66 16.24
CA VAL A 112 -13.43 5.57 15.34
C VAL A 112 -12.15 5.54 16.17
N LYS A 113 -11.45 4.39 16.13
CA LYS A 113 -10.13 4.20 16.72
C LYS A 113 -9.12 4.06 15.61
N MET A 114 -8.35 5.11 15.40
CA MET A 114 -7.38 5.22 14.32
C MET A 114 -5.99 4.81 14.78
N ALA A 115 -5.28 4.05 13.94
CA ALA A 115 -3.83 3.91 14.01
C ALA A 115 -3.21 4.44 12.72
N TYR A 116 -2.11 5.15 12.86
CA TYR A 116 -1.34 5.70 11.75
C TYR A 116 0.06 5.12 11.74
N PHE A 117 0.42 4.46 10.65
CA PHE A 117 1.77 4.00 10.37
C PHE A 117 2.45 5.01 9.47
N GLU A 118 3.29 5.83 10.07
CA GLU A 118 4.10 6.83 9.39
C GLU A 118 5.42 6.21 8.91
N GLN A 119 6.00 6.77 7.87
CA GLN A 119 7.27 6.28 7.30
C GLN A 119 8.41 6.17 8.34
N ASN A 120 8.39 6.99 9.40
CA ASN A 120 9.39 6.99 10.47
C ASN A 120 8.93 6.29 11.77
N GLN A 121 7.85 5.50 11.71
CA GLN A 121 7.28 4.83 12.90
C GLN A 121 8.28 3.92 13.65
N ALA A 122 9.30 3.42 12.95
CA ALA A 122 10.38 2.64 13.55
C ALA A 122 11.19 3.42 14.61
N GLU A 123 11.21 4.75 14.52
CA GLU A 123 11.92 5.63 15.46
C GLU A 123 11.13 5.84 16.77
N ALA A 124 9.81 5.60 16.76
CA ALA A 124 8.94 5.73 17.92
C ALA A 124 8.94 4.50 18.85
N LEU A 125 9.68 3.44 18.50
CA LEU A 125 9.82 2.26 19.33
C LEU A 125 10.67 2.56 20.57
N ASP A 126 10.28 1.95 21.73
CA ASP A 126 11.08 2.02 22.96
C ASP A 126 12.34 1.17 22.79
N LEU A 127 13.49 1.84 22.67
CA LEU A 127 14.78 1.21 22.46
C LEU A 127 15.28 0.39 23.66
N THR A 128 14.68 0.55 24.83
CA THR A 128 15.07 -0.14 26.07
C THR A 128 14.42 -1.53 26.21
N LYS A 129 13.36 -1.80 25.45
CA LYS A 129 12.59 -3.04 25.50
C LYS A 129 13.15 -4.12 24.58
N SER A 130 12.79 -5.38 24.87
CA SER A 130 12.97 -6.45 23.91
C SER A 130 11.86 -6.43 22.84
N VAL A 131 12.08 -7.14 21.73
CA VAL A 131 11.05 -7.36 20.71
C VAL A 131 9.79 -7.96 21.32
N LEU A 132 9.96 -8.96 22.21
CA LEU A 132 8.87 -9.66 22.87
C LEU A 132 8.09 -8.72 23.79
N ASP A 133 8.78 -7.93 24.64
CA ASP A 133 8.13 -7.01 25.57
C ASP A 133 7.35 -5.90 24.84
N THR A 134 7.88 -5.44 23.70
CA THR A 134 7.20 -4.44 22.85
C THR A 134 5.83 -4.91 22.38
N ILE A 135 5.68 -6.20 22.10
CA ILE A 135 4.41 -6.79 21.69
C ILE A 135 3.52 -7.07 22.89
N TYR A 136 4.08 -7.52 24.02
CA TYR A 136 3.30 -7.75 25.23
C TYR A 136 2.60 -6.50 25.77
N ASP A 137 3.15 -5.33 25.54
CA ASP A 137 2.48 -4.07 25.92
C ASP A 137 1.11 -3.90 25.26
N GLU A 138 0.95 -4.43 24.05
CA GLU A 138 -0.31 -4.29 23.28
C GLU A 138 -1.31 -5.43 23.60
N VAL A 139 -0.80 -6.60 23.99
CA VAL A 139 -1.60 -7.81 24.20
C VAL A 139 -1.18 -8.56 25.48
N PRO A 140 -1.30 -7.91 26.65
CA PRO A 140 -0.79 -8.48 27.91
C PRO A 140 -1.47 -9.80 28.31
N GLU A 141 -2.69 -10.05 27.81
CA GLU A 141 -3.44 -11.29 28.06
C GLU A 141 -3.02 -12.46 27.15
N TRP A 142 -2.21 -12.24 26.12
CA TRP A 142 -1.79 -13.30 25.21
C TRP A 142 -0.75 -14.21 25.84
N LYS A 143 -0.82 -15.49 25.48
CA LYS A 143 0.22 -16.45 25.88
C LYS A 143 1.51 -16.22 25.11
N THR A 144 2.63 -16.56 25.72
CA THR A 144 3.96 -16.43 25.10
C THR A 144 4.05 -17.08 23.72
N ASP A 145 3.42 -18.25 23.54
CA ASP A 145 3.42 -18.96 22.25
C ASP A 145 2.64 -18.21 21.15
N GLU A 146 1.56 -17.52 21.52
CA GLU A 146 0.77 -16.69 20.59
C GLU A 146 1.58 -15.47 20.13
N VAL A 147 2.26 -14.80 21.07
CA VAL A 147 3.13 -13.66 20.78
C VAL A 147 4.31 -14.10 19.92
N ARG A 148 4.97 -15.21 20.26
CA ARG A 148 6.07 -15.77 19.46
C ARG A 148 5.62 -16.23 18.08
N GLY A 149 4.43 -16.81 17.97
CA GLY A 149 3.83 -17.20 16.69
C GLY A 149 3.58 -15.99 15.76
N LEU A 150 3.06 -14.88 16.33
CA LEU A 150 2.94 -13.63 15.61
C LEU A 150 4.31 -13.09 15.17
N LEU A 151 5.24 -12.97 16.11
CA LEU A 151 6.58 -12.45 15.84
C LEU A 151 7.30 -13.29 14.78
N GLY A 152 7.12 -14.62 14.79
CA GLY A 152 7.66 -15.52 13.77
C GLY A 152 7.18 -15.16 12.35
N ARG A 153 5.92 -14.73 12.19
CA ARG A 153 5.38 -14.26 10.89
C ARG A 153 6.01 -12.95 10.45
N PHE A 154 6.39 -12.08 11.38
CA PHE A 154 7.16 -10.88 11.11
C PHE A 154 8.68 -11.13 11.10
N LEU A 155 9.09 -12.40 10.93
CA LEU A 155 10.48 -12.85 10.80
C LEU A 155 11.33 -12.64 12.06
N PHE A 156 10.71 -12.62 13.24
CA PHE A 156 11.38 -12.70 14.52
C PHE A 156 11.21 -14.11 15.08
N SER A 157 12.15 -15.00 14.80
CA SER A 157 12.11 -16.41 15.25
C SER A 157 13.26 -16.74 16.22
N GLY A 158 13.07 -17.79 17.00
CA GLY A 158 14.07 -18.28 17.96
C GLY A 158 14.48 -17.20 18.97
N ASP A 159 15.78 -16.94 19.09
CA ASP A 159 16.33 -15.96 20.04
C ASP A 159 16.16 -14.50 19.59
N ALA A 160 15.73 -14.27 18.33
CA ALA A 160 15.51 -12.93 17.82
C ALA A 160 14.42 -12.17 18.60
N VAL A 161 13.46 -12.87 19.21
CA VAL A 161 12.40 -12.25 20.02
C VAL A 161 12.91 -11.62 21.32
N PHE A 162 14.08 -12.05 21.80
CA PHE A 162 14.71 -11.52 23.02
C PHE A 162 15.71 -10.39 22.72
N LYS A 163 15.98 -10.10 21.44
CA LYS A 163 16.85 -8.99 21.08
C LYS A 163 16.27 -7.67 21.58
N ASN A 164 17.18 -6.80 22.05
CA ASN A 164 16.82 -5.44 22.40
C ASN A 164 16.50 -4.63 21.12
N VAL A 165 15.43 -3.82 21.15
CA VAL A 165 15.01 -2.99 20.02
C VAL A 165 16.12 -2.05 19.53
N ALA A 166 16.99 -1.58 20.42
CA ALA A 166 18.13 -0.74 20.04
C ALA A 166 19.08 -1.44 19.06
N THR A 167 19.20 -2.78 19.13
CA THR A 167 20.12 -3.57 18.29
C THR A 167 19.54 -4.00 16.95
N LEU A 168 18.26 -3.72 16.71
CA LEU A 168 17.59 -4.06 15.47
C LEU A 168 18.01 -3.15 14.31
N SER A 169 18.11 -3.74 13.13
CA SER A 169 18.22 -2.97 11.87
C SER A 169 16.97 -2.14 11.61
N GLY A 170 17.07 -1.14 10.72
CA GLY A 170 15.90 -0.30 10.34
C GLY A 170 14.73 -1.11 9.82
N GLY A 171 14.97 -2.13 8.98
CA GLY A 171 13.93 -3.03 8.49
C GLY A 171 13.30 -3.91 9.58
N GLU A 172 14.09 -4.41 10.53
CA GLU A 172 13.56 -5.15 11.70
C GLU A 172 12.69 -4.23 12.57
N LYS A 173 13.13 -2.99 12.83
CA LYS A 173 12.33 -2.00 13.58
C LYS A 173 11.02 -1.68 12.87
N ALA A 174 11.04 -1.51 11.54
CA ALA A 174 9.82 -1.26 10.76
C ALA A 174 8.83 -2.43 10.85
N ARG A 175 9.31 -3.68 10.74
CA ARG A 175 8.48 -4.89 10.93
C ARG A 175 7.88 -4.97 12.33
N LEU A 176 8.67 -4.66 13.37
CA LEU A 176 8.20 -4.68 14.75
C LEU A 176 7.13 -3.59 14.99
N ALA A 177 7.37 -2.37 14.51
CA ALA A 177 6.42 -1.27 14.61
C ALA A 177 5.09 -1.60 13.91
N LEU A 178 5.17 -2.24 12.76
CA LEU A 178 4.01 -2.69 12.00
C LEU A 178 3.23 -3.78 12.76
N ALA A 179 3.94 -4.80 13.30
CA ALA A 179 3.33 -5.85 14.13
C ALA A 179 2.62 -5.25 15.36
N LYS A 180 3.27 -4.32 16.04
CA LYS A 180 2.72 -3.59 17.19
C LYS A 180 1.44 -2.82 16.82
N MET A 181 1.45 -2.07 15.73
CA MET A 181 0.29 -1.30 15.29
C MET A 181 -0.91 -2.19 14.95
N LEU A 182 -0.67 -3.34 14.30
CA LEU A 182 -1.73 -4.27 13.92
C LEU A 182 -2.39 -4.97 15.11
N LEU A 183 -1.72 -5.02 16.26
CA LEU A 183 -2.26 -5.58 17.50
C LEU A 183 -3.08 -4.56 18.30
N GLY A 184 -2.96 -3.29 18.03
CA GLY A 184 -3.83 -2.28 18.63
C GLY A 184 -5.30 -2.57 18.31
N ALA A 185 -6.20 -2.37 19.29
CA ALA A 185 -7.65 -2.51 19.08
C ALA A 185 -8.21 -1.36 18.23
N ASN A 186 -7.67 -1.21 17.01
CA ASN A 186 -8.01 -0.17 16.06
C ASN A 186 -9.04 -0.68 15.04
N ASN A 187 -9.90 0.20 14.54
CA ASN A 187 -10.87 -0.12 13.49
C ASN A 187 -10.68 0.76 12.24
N PHE A 188 -9.70 1.66 12.26
CA PHE A 188 -9.28 2.48 11.13
C PHE A 188 -7.76 2.52 11.06
N LEU A 189 -7.19 1.97 9.98
CA LEU A 189 -5.75 1.94 9.73
C LEU A 189 -5.39 2.91 8.62
N ILE A 190 -4.38 3.74 8.87
CA ILE A 190 -3.76 4.61 7.88
C ILE A 190 -2.30 4.18 7.74
N LEU A 191 -1.86 3.84 6.53
CA LEU A 191 -0.55 3.29 6.24
C LEU A 191 0.16 4.14 5.20
N ASP A 192 1.27 4.78 5.57
CA ASP A 192 2.10 5.54 4.64
C ASP A 192 3.34 4.74 4.26
N GLU A 193 3.36 4.23 3.02
CA GLU A 193 4.42 3.41 2.43
C GLU A 193 4.82 2.20 3.31
N PRO A 194 3.87 1.37 3.79
CA PRO A 194 4.16 0.30 4.74
C PRO A 194 5.01 -0.82 4.15
N THR A 195 5.12 -0.90 2.84
CA THR A 195 5.92 -1.90 2.13
C THR A 195 7.39 -1.52 1.96
N ASN A 196 7.74 -0.27 2.25
CA ASN A 196 9.13 0.17 2.23
C ASN A 196 9.94 -0.57 3.29
N HIS A 197 11.12 -1.04 2.91
CA HIS A 197 12.03 -1.80 3.76
C HIS A 197 11.52 -3.18 4.22
N LEU A 198 10.38 -3.67 3.67
CA LEU A 198 9.91 -5.04 3.88
C LEU A 198 10.45 -5.95 2.78
N ASP A 199 10.93 -7.13 3.18
CA ASP A 199 11.20 -8.24 2.28
C ASP A 199 9.89 -8.93 1.83
N ILE A 200 9.97 -9.81 0.84
CA ILE A 200 8.78 -10.45 0.26
C ILE A 200 7.93 -11.19 1.32
N PRO A 201 8.50 -12.03 2.22
CA PRO A 201 7.70 -12.72 3.23
C PRO A 201 7.00 -11.78 4.22
N ALA A 202 7.63 -10.65 4.59
CA ALA A 202 6.99 -9.66 5.46
C ALA A 202 5.84 -8.91 4.74
N LYS A 203 5.99 -8.62 3.44
CA LYS A 203 4.90 -8.06 2.62
C LYS A 203 3.71 -9.00 2.55
N GLU A 204 3.94 -10.28 2.25
CA GLU A 204 2.89 -11.31 2.20
C GLU A 204 2.16 -11.43 3.56
N THR A 205 2.91 -11.36 4.66
CA THR A 205 2.34 -11.36 6.01
C THR A 205 1.45 -10.13 6.24
N LEU A 206 1.89 -8.94 5.83
CA LEU A 206 1.10 -7.71 5.93
C LEU A 206 -0.17 -7.80 5.08
N GLU A 207 -0.07 -8.26 3.84
CA GLU A 207 -1.22 -8.45 2.95
C GLU A 207 -2.25 -9.41 3.55
N ALA A 208 -1.79 -10.57 4.05
CA ALA A 208 -2.65 -11.55 4.69
C ALA A 208 -3.32 -10.99 5.95
N ALA A 209 -2.60 -10.22 6.74
CA ALA A 209 -3.14 -9.52 7.91
C ALA A 209 -4.21 -8.50 7.49
N LEU A 210 -3.91 -7.62 6.54
CA LEU A 210 -4.86 -6.60 6.09
C LEU A 210 -6.10 -7.21 5.44
N LYS A 211 -6.00 -8.32 4.71
CA LYS A 211 -7.15 -9.04 4.15
C LYS A 211 -8.12 -9.53 5.22
N LYS A 212 -7.60 -9.95 6.37
CA LYS A 212 -8.40 -10.42 7.52
C LYS A 212 -8.91 -9.28 8.42
N PHE A 213 -8.44 -8.07 8.23
CA PHE A 213 -8.84 -6.92 9.04
C PHE A 213 -10.25 -6.46 8.67
N ASP A 214 -11.18 -6.49 9.63
CA ASP A 214 -12.59 -6.11 9.43
C ASP A 214 -12.85 -4.59 9.45
N GLY A 215 -11.83 -3.78 9.70
CA GLY A 215 -11.93 -2.33 9.76
C GLY A 215 -11.78 -1.65 8.40
N THR A 216 -11.56 -0.36 8.47
CA THR A 216 -11.32 0.53 7.33
C THR A 216 -9.83 0.75 7.14
N VAL A 217 -9.34 0.75 5.91
CA VAL A 217 -7.92 0.91 5.59
C VAL A 217 -7.74 2.02 4.57
N VAL A 218 -6.81 2.91 4.84
CA VAL A 218 -6.27 3.88 3.87
C VAL A 218 -4.79 3.62 3.73
N VAL A 219 -4.31 3.42 2.51
CA VAL A 219 -2.91 3.14 2.25
C VAL A 219 -2.35 4.05 1.17
N VAL A 220 -1.16 4.55 1.38
CA VAL A 220 -0.29 5.11 0.34
C VAL A 220 0.78 4.06 0.07
N SER A 221 0.94 3.62 -1.16
CA SER A 221 2.01 2.71 -1.56
C SER A 221 2.35 2.88 -3.04
N HIS A 222 3.62 2.62 -3.38
CA HIS A 222 4.09 2.49 -4.75
C HIS A 222 4.11 1.03 -5.24
N ASP A 223 3.84 0.08 -4.36
CA ASP A 223 3.78 -1.34 -4.67
C ASP A 223 2.43 -1.69 -5.31
N ARG A 224 2.42 -1.87 -6.63
CA ARG A 224 1.19 -2.13 -7.40
C ARG A 224 0.53 -3.46 -7.02
N TYR A 225 1.34 -4.47 -6.71
CA TYR A 225 0.82 -5.77 -6.31
C TYR A 225 0.12 -5.67 -4.96
N PHE A 226 0.76 -5.02 -3.99
CA PHE A 226 0.18 -4.76 -2.68
C PHE A 226 -1.15 -3.99 -2.78
N ILE A 227 -1.20 -2.92 -3.59
CA ILE A 227 -2.43 -2.15 -3.81
C ILE A 227 -3.54 -3.02 -4.39
N GLN A 228 -3.22 -3.86 -5.38
CA GLN A 228 -4.19 -4.75 -6.03
C GLN A 228 -4.80 -5.75 -5.06
N GLU A 229 -4.00 -6.28 -4.11
CA GLU A 229 -4.42 -7.28 -3.14
C GLU A 229 -5.22 -6.69 -1.97
N VAL A 230 -4.97 -5.43 -1.60
CA VAL A 230 -5.53 -4.81 -0.40
C VAL A 230 -6.68 -3.86 -0.70
N ALA A 231 -6.61 -3.07 -1.79
CA ALA A 231 -7.54 -1.97 -2.03
C ALA A 231 -8.76 -2.38 -2.87
N ASN A 232 -9.94 -1.90 -2.47
CA ASN A 232 -11.19 -2.01 -3.23
C ASN A 232 -11.67 -0.68 -3.82
N LYS A 233 -11.04 0.43 -3.43
CA LYS A 233 -11.26 1.77 -3.97
C LYS A 233 -9.92 2.46 -4.18
N ILE A 234 -9.85 3.30 -5.18
CA ILE A 234 -8.66 4.12 -5.47
C ILE A 234 -9.03 5.59 -5.36
N VAL A 235 -8.19 6.37 -4.69
CA VAL A 235 -8.25 7.83 -4.68
C VAL A 235 -7.02 8.35 -5.39
N GLU A 236 -7.21 9.03 -6.51
CA GLU A 236 -6.12 9.69 -7.24
C GLU A 236 -6.05 11.16 -6.85
N ILE A 237 -4.87 11.63 -6.48
CA ILE A 237 -4.61 13.07 -6.33
C ILE A 237 -4.22 13.61 -7.69
N LYS A 238 -5.10 14.44 -8.28
CA LYS A 238 -4.91 15.05 -9.58
C LYS A 238 -5.33 16.51 -9.53
N ASP A 239 -4.44 17.40 -9.93
CA ASP A 239 -4.69 18.85 -10.03
C ASP A 239 -5.28 19.46 -8.74
N GLY A 240 -4.77 19.04 -7.57
CA GLY A 240 -5.25 19.48 -6.27
C GLY A 240 -6.59 18.89 -5.82
N GLN A 241 -7.19 17.98 -6.60
CA GLN A 241 -8.45 17.32 -6.31
C GLN A 241 -8.25 15.85 -5.90
N LEU A 242 -9.23 15.31 -5.18
CA LEU A 242 -9.29 13.89 -4.79
C LEU A 242 -10.33 13.20 -5.67
N VAL A 243 -9.87 12.43 -6.64
CA VAL A 243 -10.75 11.71 -7.58
C VAL A 243 -10.94 10.27 -7.09
N LEU A 244 -12.16 9.91 -6.69
CA LEU A 244 -12.50 8.58 -6.19
C LEU A 244 -12.92 7.64 -7.33
N TYR A 245 -12.28 6.49 -7.43
CA TYR A 245 -12.63 5.38 -8.32
C TYR A 245 -13.21 4.23 -7.48
N HIS A 246 -14.49 3.90 -7.72
CA HIS A 246 -15.18 2.78 -7.07
C HIS A 246 -14.83 1.46 -7.75
N GLY A 247 -13.67 0.90 -7.40
CA GLY A 247 -13.15 -0.35 -7.95
C GLY A 247 -11.70 -0.57 -7.53
N ASN A 248 -11.20 -1.75 -7.83
CA ASN A 248 -9.82 -2.13 -7.54
C ASN A 248 -8.82 -1.45 -8.48
N TYR A 249 -7.53 -1.74 -8.28
CA TYR A 249 -6.45 -1.16 -9.07
C TYR A 249 -6.55 -1.45 -10.58
N HIS A 250 -7.05 -2.64 -10.96
CA HIS A 250 -7.25 -2.99 -12.37
C HIS A 250 -8.33 -2.11 -13.02
N TYR A 251 -9.47 -1.92 -12.35
CA TYR A 251 -10.52 -1.00 -12.80
C TYR A 251 -10.00 0.43 -12.98
N TYR A 252 -9.18 0.90 -12.03
CA TYR A 252 -8.54 2.22 -12.14
C TYR A 252 -7.68 2.32 -13.40
N LEU A 253 -6.83 1.33 -13.68
CA LEU A 253 -5.98 1.32 -14.88
C LEU A 253 -6.80 1.34 -16.17
N GLU A 254 -7.88 0.55 -16.26
CA GLU A 254 -8.78 0.56 -17.43
C GLU A 254 -9.43 1.92 -17.64
N ARG A 255 -9.83 2.59 -16.56
CA ARG A 255 -10.41 3.93 -16.63
C ARG A 255 -9.39 4.95 -17.11
N LYS A 256 -8.19 4.92 -16.58
CA LYS A 256 -7.09 5.81 -17.01
C LYS A 256 -6.74 5.63 -18.49
N GLU A 257 -6.68 4.39 -18.94
CA GLU A 257 -6.41 4.13 -20.37
C GLU A 257 -7.53 4.66 -21.27
N LYS A 258 -8.80 4.50 -20.88
CA LYS A 258 -9.94 5.08 -21.62
C LYS A 258 -9.92 6.61 -21.61
N GLU A 259 -9.54 7.24 -20.51
CA GLU A 259 -9.38 8.69 -20.42
C GLU A 259 -8.26 9.18 -21.34
N ARG A 260 -7.10 8.52 -21.32
CA ARG A 260 -5.95 8.81 -22.17
C ARG A 260 -6.29 8.72 -23.65
N LEU A 261 -6.97 7.65 -24.08
CA LEU A 261 -7.40 7.49 -25.48
C LEU A 261 -8.36 8.60 -25.91
N LYS A 262 -9.32 8.96 -25.07
CA LYS A 262 -10.25 10.07 -25.38
C LYS A 262 -9.55 11.43 -25.48
N GLU A 263 -8.57 11.68 -24.63
CA GLU A 263 -7.78 12.91 -24.70
C GLU A 263 -6.92 12.95 -25.96
N GLU A 264 -6.33 11.82 -26.34
CA GLU A 264 -5.55 11.69 -27.56
C GLU A 264 -6.42 11.90 -28.82
N GLU A 265 -7.61 11.29 -28.87
CA GLU A 265 -8.58 11.51 -29.96
C GLU A 265 -8.98 12.99 -30.08
N LYS A 266 -9.28 13.65 -28.95
CA LYS A 266 -9.60 15.08 -28.92
C LYS A 266 -8.45 15.94 -29.44
N ARG A 267 -7.21 15.63 -29.02
CA ARG A 267 -6.01 16.35 -29.47
C ARG A 267 -5.80 16.18 -30.96
N LEU A 268 -5.93 14.98 -31.50
CA LEU A 268 -5.79 14.69 -32.93
C LEU A 268 -6.89 15.39 -33.75
N ALA A 269 -8.12 15.40 -33.25
CA ALA A 269 -9.24 16.08 -33.89
C ALA A 269 -9.01 17.61 -33.92
N ALA A 270 -8.54 18.20 -32.84
CA ALA A 270 -8.20 19.60 -32.74
C ALA A 270 -7.07 20.00 -33.72
N GLU A 271 -6.00 19.21 -33.76
CA GLU A 271 -4.86 19.41 -34.67
C GLU A 271 -5.30 19.34 -36.16
N LYS A 272 -6.17 18.38 -36.47
CA LYS A 272 -6.75 18.26 -37.84
C LYS A 272 -7.61 19.45 -38.20
N ALA A 273 -8.47 19.87 -37.26
CA ALA A 273 -9.32 21.06 -37.49
C ALA A 273 -8.48 22.34 -37.71
N GLU A 274 -7.38 22.52 -36.96
CA GLU A 274 -6.49 23.66 -37.13
C GLU A 274 -5.77 23.61 -38.46
N LYS A 275 -5.25 22.47 -38.90
CA LYS A 275 -4.63 22.28 -40.23
C LYS A 275 -5.60 22.56 -41.36
N ASP A 276 -6.85 22.13 -41.24
CA ASP A 276 -7.90 22.40 -42.25
C ASP A 276 -8.29 23.88 -42.28
N ALA A 277 -8.37 24.55 -41.12
CA ALA A 277 -8.60 25.99 -41.03
C ALA A 277 -7.45 26.77 -41.69
N GLN A 278 -6.20 26.43 -41.45
CA GLN A 278 -5.04 27.03 -42.07
C GLN A 278 -5.06 26.87 -43.60
N LYS A 279 -5.39 25.66 -44.11
CA LYS A 279 -5.52 25.41 -45.57
C LYS A 279 -6.62 26.23 -46.17
N ARG A 280 -7.79 26.38 -45.52
CA ARG A 280 -8.89 27.23 -45.98
C ARG A 280 -8.48 28.70 -46.02
N ALA A 281 -7.80 29.20 -44.97
CA ALA A 281 -7.30 30.57 -44.94
C ALA A 281 -6.30 30.85 -46.07
N GLN A 282 -5.37 29.93 -46.35
CA GLN A 282 -4.42 30.06 -47.47
C GLN A 282 -5.12 30.04 -48.84
N ARG A 283 -6.15 29.21 -49.02
CA ARG A 283 -6.93 29.20 -50.28
C ARG A 283 -7.66 30.52 -50.48
N LEU A 284 -8.33 31.06 -49.48
CA LEU A 284 -9.02 32.36 -49.54
C LEU A 284 -8.06 33.54 -49.80
N ALA A 285 -6.84 33.50 -49.19
CA ALA A 285 -5.83 34.51 -49.46
C ALA A 285 -5.33 34.47 -50.91
N LYS A 286 -5.11 33.28 -51.48
CA LYS A 286 -4.74 33.11 -52.90
C LYS A 286 -5.83 33.52 -53.85
N GLU A 287 -7.12 33.31 -53.53
CA GLU A 287 -8.24 33.77 -54.37
C GLU A 287 -8.37 35.29 -54.35
N LYS A 288 -8.20 35.95 -53.22
CA LYS A 288 -8.23 37.42 -53.11
C LYS A 288 -7.05 38.05 -53.86
N GLY A 289 -5.85 37.49 -53.82
CA GLY A 289 -4.69 37.98 -54.58
C GLY A 289 -4.74 37.71 -56.07
N ARG A 290 -5.67 36.89 -56.58
CA ARG A 290 -5.92 36.69 -58.03
C ARG A 290 -6.97 37.64 -58.60
N LYS A 291 -7.77 38.32 -57.77
CA LYS A 291 -8.84 39.28 -58.18
C LYS A 291 -8.41 40.72 -58.04
N ALA A 292 -7.26 41.00 -57.49
CA ALA A 292 -6.60 42.32 -57.51
C ALA A 292 -5.53 42.36 -58.61
#